data_eb7f9d13727d204e9c94643f1d9368cc
#
_entry.id   eb7f9d13727d204e9c94643f1d9368cc
#
_cell.length_a   1.000
_cell.length_b   1.000
_cell.length_c   1.000
_cell.angle_alpha   90.00
_cell.angle_beta   90.00
_cell.angle_gamma   90.00
#
_symmetry.space_group_name_H-M   'P 1'
#
loop_
_entity.id
_entity.type
_entity.pdbx_description
1 polymer ?
#
loop_
_entity_poly.entity_id
_entity_poly.type
_entity_poly.pdbx_seq_one_letter_code
_entity_poly.pdbx_strand_id
1 'polypeptide(L)'
;MDQIKQLAGMRGLLANTAGKTLEMPIRANYREGLNILEYFISSRGARKGVTDTALRTADSGYLTRRLVDVSQEVIIREEDCHATEGILVSEISEGNATIESFSERLIGRYALHDVMDPKTGELIVSKDKMMDMFDAEKIKAAGITELEIRSVMTCRAHVGVCARCYGSNMSNGQCVKVGESVGIIAAQSIGEPGTQLTMRTFHIG
;
A
#
# COMPACT_ATOMS: atom_id res chain seq x y z
N MET A 1 18.60 -8.06 -6.68
CA MET A 1 19.28 -9.25 -7.23
C MET A 1 19.63 -9.11 -8.71
N ASP A 2 18.77 -8.51 -9.55
CA ASP A 2 19.02 -8.42 -11.00
C ASP A 2 20.26 -7.61 -11.40
N GLN A 3 20.59 -6.56 -10.64
CA GLN A 3 21.83 -5.79 -10.86
C GLN A 3 23.08 -6.65 -10.68
N ILE A 4 23.10 -7.53 -9.69
CA ILE A 4 24.25 -8.43 -9.44
C ILE A 4 24.38 -9.46 -10.56
N LYS A 5 23.26 -9.98 -11.06
CA LYS A 5 23.24 -10.90 -12.21
C LYS A 5 23.82 -10.26 -13.46
N GLN A 6 23.49 -8.99 -13.73
CA GLN A 6 24.01 -8.27 -14.88
C GLN A 6 25.49 -7.88 -14.77
N LEU A 7 25.98 -7.69 -13.55
CA LEU A 7 27.39 -7.35 -13.30
C LEU A 7 28.32 -8.57 -13.36
N ALA A 8 27.88 -9.70 -12.80
CA ALA A 8 28.73 -10.88 -12.59
C ALA A 8 28.25 -12.15 -13.30
N GLY A 9 27.03 -12.18 -13.78
CA GLY A 9 26.43 -13.31 -14.44
C GLY A 9 26.28 -13.10 -15.95
N MET A 10 25.05 -12.94 -16.40
CA MET A 10 24.69 -12.70 -17.81
C MET A 10 23.64 -11.59 -17.86
N ARG A 11 23.76 -10.69 -18.84
CA ARG A 11 22.76 -9.63 -19.01
C ARG A 11 21.41 -10.18 -19.48
N GLY A 12 21.41 -11.18 -20.34
CA GLY A 12 20.21 -11.87 -20.78
C GLY A 12 19.50 -11.24 -21.98
N LEU A 13 18.19 -11.47 -22.06
CA LEU A 13 17.34 -11.00 -23.15
C LEU A 13 16.96 -9.54 -22.96
N LEU A 14 16.97 -8.76 -24.03
CA LEU A 14 16.57 -7.36 -24.03
C LEU A 14 15.35 -7.14 -24.91
N ALA A 15 14.55 -6.14 -24.55
CA ALA A 15 13.43 -5.72 -25.37
C ALA A 15 13.88 -4.74 -26.47
N ASN A 16 13.34 -4.91 -27.67
CA ASN A 16 13.50 -3.96 -28.77
C ASN A 16 12.71 -2.66 -28.46
N THR A 17 12.97 -1.61 -29.25
CA THR A 17 12.23 -0.33 -29.17
C THR A 17 10.71 -0.50 -29.31
N ALA A 18 10.23 -1.52 -30.00
CA ALA A 18 8.82 -1.88 -30.11
C ALA A 18 8.27 -2.69 -28.92
N GLY A 19 9.10 -3.00 -27.91
CA GLY A 19 8.67 -3.80 -26.74
C GLY A 19 8.73 -5.31 -26.92
N LYS A 20 9.12 -5.80 -28.12
CA LYS A 20 9.28 -7.23 -28.37
C LYS A 20 10.66 -7.69 -27.90
N THR A 21 10.72 -8.82 -27.20
CA THR A 21 11.98 -9.42 -26.75
C THR A 21 12.81 -9.86 -27.96
N LEU A 22 14.09 -9.50 -27.94
CA LEU A 22 15.04 -9.94 -28.95
C LEU A 22 15.43 -11.41 -28.71
N GLU A 23 15.45 -12.20 -29.76
CA GLU A 23 15.78 -13.63 -29.68
C GLU A 23 17.25 -13.88 -29.35
N MET A 24 18.12 -12.88 -29.59
CA MET A 24 19.54 -12.94 -29.33
C MET A 24 19.89 -12.48 -27.93
N PRO A 25 20.24 -13.39 -27.00
CA PRO A 25 20.60 -13.01 -25.63
C PRO A 25 22.01 -12.43 -25.58
N ILE A 26 22.19 -11.44 -24.70
CA ILE A 26 23.54 -10.94 -24.35
C ILE A 26 24.09 -11.87 -23.27
N ARG A 27 25.13 -12.66 -23.67
CA ARG A 27 25.76 -13.65 -22.78
C ARG A 27 26.83 -13.05 -21.89
N ALA A 28 27.46 -11.96 -22.33
CA ALA A 28 28.47 -11.25 -21.58
C ALA A 28 27.86 -10.47 -20.39
N ASN A 29 28.64 -10.23 -19.36
CA ASN A 29 28.32 -9.35 -18.23
C ASN A 29 29.09 -8.02 -18.34
N TYR A 30 28.72 -7.06 -17.53
CA TYR A 30 29.39 -5.75 -17.54
C TYR A 30 30.85 -5.80 -17.06
N ARG A 31 31.24 -6.78 -16.26
CA ARG A 31 32.61 -6.96 -15.80
C ARG A 31 33.54 -7.42 -16.90
N GLU A 32 33.09 -8.34 -17.77
CA GLU A 32 33.84 -8.83 -18.91
C GLU A 32 33.85 -7.85 -20.07
N GLY A 33 32.84 -7.00 -20.15
CA GLY A 33 32.61 -6.10 -21.26
C GLY A 33 31.75 -6.72 -22.35
N LEU A 34 31.03 -5.87 -23.09
CA LEU A 34 30.15 -6.25 -24.18
C LEU A 34 30.88 -6.10 -25.50
N ASN A 35 30.58 -6.97 -26.46
CA ASN A 35 31.02 -6.75 -27.82
C ASN A 35 30.27 -5.58 -28.48
N ILE A 36 30.71 -5.12 -29.65
CA ILE A 36 30.14 -3.92 -30.32
C ILE A 36 28.65 -4.12 -30.62
N LEU A 37 28.24 -5.31 -31.07
CA LEU A 37 26.85 -5.61 -31.38
C LEU A 37 25.98 -5.64 -30.10
N GLU A 38 26.45 -6.31 -29.06
CA GLU A 38 25.77 -6.38 -27.75
C GLU A 38 25.66 -5.01 -27.11
N TYR A 39 26.70 -4.19 -27.19
CA TYR A 39 26.68 -2.81 -26.71
C TYR A 39 25.64 -1.97 -27.45
N PHE A 40 25.57 -2.08 -28.79
CA PHE A 40 24.62 -1.35 -29.61
C PHE A 40 23.18 -1.72 -29.25
N ILE A 41 22.87 -3.00 -29.12
CA ILE A 41 21.56 -3.51 -28.69
C ILE A 41 21.23 -2.98 -27.29
N SER A 42 22.18 -3.07 -26.38
CA SER A 42 22.07 -2.60 -25.01
C SER A 42 21.76 -1.09 -24.91
N SER A 43 22.46 -0.28 -25.70
CA SER A 43 22.27 1.18 -25.70
C SER A 43 20.88 1.59 -26.22
N ARG A 44 20.34 0.86 -27.19
CA ARG A 44 18.96 1.07 -27.68
C ARG A 44 17.92 0.73 -26.62
N GLY A 45 18.11 -0.37 -25.88
CA GLY A 45 17.25 -0.73 -24.75
C GLY A 45 17.28 0.32 -23.63
N ALA A 46 18.47 0.79 -23.28
CA ALA A 46 18.63 1.85 -22.28
C ALA A 46 17.91 3.15 -22.69
N ARG A 47 18.06 3.58 -23.95
CA ARG A 47 17.36 4.76 -24.49
C ARG A 47 15.84 4.61 -24.42
N LYS A 48 15.32 3.43 -24.77
CA LYS A 48 13.89 3.11 -24.63
C LYS A 48 13.45 3.24 -23.20
N GLY A 49 14.20 2.68 -22.24
CA GLY A 49 13.88 2.77 -20.82
C GLY A 49 13.75 4.22 -20.32
N VAL A 50 14.67 5.09 -20.71
CA VAL A 50 14.62 6.53 -20.37
C VAL A 50 13.37 7.20 -20.98
N THR A 51 13.06 6.91 -22.23
CA THR A 51 11.88 7.47 -22.91
C THR A 51 10.58 6.98 -22.27
N ASP A 52 10.47 5.68 -22.00
CA ASP A 52 9.29 5.08 -21.35
C ASP A 52 9.07 5.65 -19.97
N THR A 53 10.14 5.89 -19.19
CA THR A 53 10.06 6.53 -17.89
C THR A 53 9.50 7.95 -17.99
N ALA A 54 10.03 8.74 -18.92
CA ALA A 54 9.57 10.12 -19.13
C ALA A 54 8.07 10.19 -19.52
N LEU A 55 7.60 9.28 -20.37
CA LEU A 55 6.19 9.22 -20.77
C LEU A 55 5.28 8.76 -19.63
N ARG A 56 5.66 7.72 -18.90
CA ARG A 56 4.85 7.17 -17.80
C ARG A 56 4.74 8.11 -16.60
N THR A 57 5.71 8.98 -16.39
CA THR A 57 5.64 10.01 -15.34
C THR A 57 4.42 10.92 -15.54
N ALA A 58 4.11 11.28 -16.77
CA ALA A 58 2.92 12.08 -17.09
C ALA A 58 1.62 11.31 -16.75
N ASP A 59 1.54 10.01 -17.05
CA ASP A 59 0.38 9.18 -16.75
C ASP A 59 0.15 9.05 -15.24
N SER A 60 1.23 8.85 -14.46
CA SER A 60 1.17 8.81 -13.00
C SER A 60 0.71 10.15 -12.41
N GLY A 61 1.23 11.26 -12.93
CA GLY A 61 0.82 12.61 -12.50
C GLY A 61 -0.66 12.87 -12.79
N TYR A 62 -1.14 12.49 -13.97
CA TYR A 62 -2.55 12.60 -14.34
C TYR A 62 -3.47 11.73 -13.47
N LEU A 63 -3.06 10.49 -13.16
CA LEU A 63 -3.80 9.63 -12.24
C LEU A 63 -3.92 10.27 -10.85
N THR A 64 -2.81 10.75 -10.30
CA THR A 64 -2.78 11.42 -8.99
C THR A 64 -3.71 12.63 -8.95
N ARG A 65 -3.67 13.47 -9.99
CA ARG A 65 -4.57 14.63 -10.10
C ARG A 65 -6.04 14.21 -10.07
N ARG A 66 -6.43 13.22 -10.86
CA ARG A 66 -7.82 12.73 -10.88
C ARG A 66 -8.25 12.15 -9.54
N LEU A 67 -7.35 11.43 -8.86
CA LEU A 67 -7.63 10.91 -7.51
C LEU A 67 -7.85 12.05 -6.52
N VAL A 68 -7.03 13.10 -6.54
CA VAL A 68 -7.20 14.28 -5.67
C VAL A 68 -8.52 14.98 -6.00
N ASP A 69 -8.85 15.20 -7.26
CA ASP A 69 -10.08 15.89 -7.68
C ASP A 69 -11.33 15.17 -7.17
N VAL A 70 -11.34 13.82 -7.18
CA VAL A 70 -12.48 13.02 -6.69
C VAL A 70 -12.51 12.94 -5.16
N SER A 71 -11.35 12.84 -4.51
CA SER A 71 -11.27 12.56 -3.06
C SER A 71 -11.16 13.82 -2.19
N GLN A 72 -11.04 15.01 -2.76
CA GLN A 72 -10.89 16.26 -2.00
C GLN A 72 -12.08 16.55 -1.06
N GLU A 73 -13.26 16.02 -1.37
CA GLU A 73 -14.46 16.21 -0.55
C GLU A 73 -14.53 15.23 0.63
N VAL A 74 -13.65 14.21 0.67
CA VAL A 74 -13.57 13.25 1.76
C VAL A 74 -12.77 13.86 2.92
N ILE A 75 -13.49 14.53 3.80
CA ILE A 75 -12.97 15.23 4.97
C ILE A 75 -13.62 14.62 6.21
N ILE A 76 -12.92 14.65 7.33
CA ILE A 76 -13.51 14.30 8.64
C ILE A 76 -14.49 15.39 9.04
N ARG A 77 -15.79 15.05 9.08
CA ARG A 77 -16.87 16.03 9.35
C ARG A 77 -17.42 15.96 10.77
N GLU A 78 -17.39 14.78 11.37
CA GLU A 78 -17.97 14.51 12.67
C GLU A 78 -17.09 13.53 13.47
N GLU A 79 -17.28 13.50 14.78
CA GLU A 79 -16.52 12.58 15.63
C GLU A 79 -17.03 11.14 15.53
N ASP A 80 -18.34 10.95 15.54
CA ASP A 80 -18.98 9.64 15.52
C ASP A 80 -20.28 9.63 14.70
N CYS A 81 -20.37 8.75 13.72
CA CYS A 81 -21.57 8.53 12.91
C CYS A 81 -22.51 7.45 13.48
N HIS A 82 -22.20 6.88 14.66
CA HIS A 82 -22.97 5.79 15.28
C HIS A 82 -23.26 4.61 14.35
N ALA A 83 -22.27 4.20 13.56
CA ALA A 83 -22.39 3.07 12.65
C ALA A 83 -22.73 1.79 13.42
N THR A 84 -23.66 1.01 12.86
CA THR A 84 -24.13 -0.28 13.41
C THR A 84 -23.54 -1.48 12.68
N GLU A 85 -22.78 -1.22 11.60
CA GLU A 85 -22.15 -2.22 10.77
C GLU A 85 -20.65 -1.94 10.73
N GLY A 86 -19.85 -3.00 10.77
CA GLY A 86 -18.40 -2.95 10.68
C GLY A 86 -17.87 -3.83 9.56
N ILE A 87 -16.58 -4.04 9.57
CA ILE A 87 -15.89 -5.00 8.70
C ILE A 87 -15.23 -6.03 9.60
N LEU A 88 -15.46 -7.30 9.30
CA LEU A 88 -14.78 -8.41 9.96
C LEU A 88 -13.32 -8.43 9.50
N VAL A 89 -12.41 -8.41 10.45
CA VAL A 89 -10.96 -8.42 10.23
C VAL A 89 -10.36 -9.67 10.86
N SER A 90 -9.55 -10.37 10.07
CA SER A 90 -8.74 -11.52 10.48
C SER A 90 -7.33 -11.38 9.93
N GLU A 91 -6.45 -12.30 10.25
CA GLU A 91 -5.09 -12.37 9.69
C GLU A 91 -5.12 -12.60 8.17
N ILE A 92 -4.27 -11.92 7.44
CA ILE A 92 -4.08 -12.15 6.00
C ILE A 92 -2.83 -13.00 5.82
N SER A 93 -3.02 -14.21 5.33
CA SER A 93 -1.93 -15.15 5.02
C SER A 93 -2.06 -15.69 3.61
N GLU A 94 -0.93 -15.90 2.95
CA GLU A 94 -0.85 -16.56 1.64
C GLU A 94 0.03 -17.81 1.77
N GLY A 95 -0.63 -18.98 1.79
CA GLY A 95 0.02 -20.25 2.08
C GLY A 95 0.60 -20.27 3.50
N ASN A 96 1.92 -20.37 3.63
CA ASN A 96 2.62 -20.41 4.92
C ASN A 96 3.20 -19.04 5.35
N ALA A 97 3.02 -17.99 4.55
CA ALA A 97 3.54 -16.66 4.84
C ALA A 97 2.40 -15.76 5.33
N THR A 98 2.55 -15.18 6.52
CA THR A 98 1.67 -14.12 7.01
C THR A 98 2.05 -12.82 6.30
N ILE A 99 1.12 -12.23 5.54
CA ILE A 99 1.30 -10.94 4.85
C ILE A 99 1.10 -9.81 5.85
N GLU A 100 0.00 -9.88 6.62
CA GLU A 100 -0.33 -8.88 7.62
C GLU A 100 -0.94 -9.59 8.85
N SER A 101 -0.36 -9.34 10.01
CA SER A 101 -0.81 -9.98 11.25
C SER A 101 -2.13 -9.37 11.73
N PHE A 102 -2.93 -10.17 12.43
CA PHE A 102 -4.20 -9.71 13.00
C PHE A 102 -4.01 -8.50 13.92
N SER A 103 -2.97 -8.50 14.77
CA SER A 103 -2.66 -7.39 15.67
C SER A 103 -2.35 -6.08 14.94
N GLU A 104 -1.59 -6.11 13.84
CA GLU A 104 -1.27 -4.92 13.05
C GLU A 104 -2.52 -4.30 12.43
N ARG A 105 -3.48 -5.12 12.03
CA ARG A 105 -4.76 -4.65 11.46
C ARG A 105 -5.69 -3.98 12.47
N LEU A 106 -5.52 -4.24 13.77
CA LEU A 106 -6.33 -3.66 14.85
C LEU A 106 -5.79 -2.31 15.32
N ILE A 107 -4.48 -2.10 15.25
CA ILE A 107 -3.84 -0.88 15.76
C ILE A 107 -4.41 0.35 15.08
N GLY A 108 -4.83 1.33 15.88
CA GLY A 108 -5.37 2.60 15.39
C GLY A 108 -6.82 2.54 14.92
N ARG A 109 -7.52 1.42 15.12
CA ARG A 109 -8.93 1.23 14.77
C ARG A 109 -9.81 1.22 16.00
N TYR A 110 -11.12 1.41 15.77
CA TYR A 110 -12.16 1.27 16.80
C TYR A 110 -12.92 -0.03 16.59
N ALA A 111 -13.15 -0.78 17.67
CA ALA A 111 -14.04 -1.92 17.61
C ALA A 111 -15.50 -1.45 17.38
N LEU A 112 -16.33 -2.27 16.73
CA LEU A 112 -17.74 -1.96 16.55
C LEU A 112 -18.52 -2.16 17.86
N HIS A 113 -18.17 -3.21 18.60
CA HIS A 113 -18.72 -3.59 19.90
C HIS A 113 -17.63 -3.68 20.96
N ASP A 114 -18.05 -3.70 22.22
CA ASP A 114 -17.12 -3.94 23.32
C ASP A 114 -16.50 -5.32 23.20
N VAL A 115 -15.18 -5.40 23.26
CA VAL A 115 -14.41 -6.65 23.12
C VAL A 115 -14.24 -7.27 24.50
N MET A 116 -14.85 -8.44 24.70
CA MET A 116 -14.76 -9.21 25.95
C MET A 116 -13.89 -10.46 25.76
N ASP A 117 -13.21 -10.86 26.80
CA ASP A 117 -12.47 -12.11 26.83
C ASP A 117 -13.47 -13.30 26.81
N PRO A 118 -13.38 -14.20 25.85
CA PRO A 118 -14.28 -15.36 25.75
C PRO A 118 -14.16 -16.33 26.93
N LYS A 119 -13.06 -16.26 27.72
CA LYS A 119 -12.78 -17.18 28.84
C LYS A 119 -13.18 -16.56 30.19
N THR A 120 -12.85 -15.30 30.42
CA THR A 120 -13.06 -14.63 31.70
C THR A 120 -14.31 -13.75 31.72
N GLY A 121 -14.80 -13.33 30.55
CA GLY A 121 -15.90 -12.37 30.41
C GLY A 121 -15.52 -10.94 30.80
N GLU A 122 -14.23 -10.66 31.01
CA GLU A 122 -13.75 -9.32 31.31
C GLU A 122 -13.67 -8.45 30.06
N LEU A 123 -13.91 -7.15 30.22
CA LEU A 123 -13.78 -6.17 29.14
C LEU A 123 -12.29 -5.95 28.81
N ILE A 124 -11.88 -6.31 27.60
CA ILE A 124 -10.51 -6.05 27.12
C ILE A 124 -10.42 -4.64 26.56
N VAL A 125 -11.32 -4.28 25.63
CA VAL A 125 -11.35 -2.96 24.97
C VAL A 125 -12.80 -2.50 24.81
N SER A 126 -13.06 -1.24 25.19
CA SER A 126 -14.35 -0.61 24.93
C SER A 126 -14.43 -0.12 23.47
N LYS A 127 -15.62 -0.16 22.89
CA LYS A 127 -15.94 0.40 21.57
C LYS A 127 -15.58 1.89 21.41
N ASP A 128 -15.50 2.62 22.51
CA ASP A 128 -15.21 4.05 22.53
C ASP A 128 -13.71 4.36 22.61
N LYS A 129 -12.86 3.35 22.81
CA LYS A 129 -11.41 3.47 22.86
C LYS A 129 -10.79 3.03 21.53
N MET A 130 -9.88 3.85 21.01
CA MET A 130 -9.03 3.45 19.88
C MET A 130 -8.04 2.40 20.38
N MET A 131 -7.94 1.28 19.67
CA MET A 131 -7.06 0.16 19.99
C MET A 131 -5.59 0.55 19.79
N ASP A 132 -4.79 0.38 20.81
CA ASP A 132 -3.35 0.54 20.78
C ASP A 132 -2.64 -0.83 20.61
N MET A 133 -1.32 -0.81 20.56
CA MET A 133 -0.51 -2.03 20.41
C MET A 133 -0.72 -3.02 21.60
N PHE A 134 -0.87 -2.49 22.81
CA PHE A 134 -1.09 -3.32 24.01
C PHE A 134 -2.47 -3.97 24.00
N ASP A 135 -3.48 -3.24 23.53
CA ASP A 135 -4.84 -3.76 23.41
C ASP A 135 -4.88 -4.88 22.33
N ALA A 136 -4.21 -4.69 21.20
CA ALA A 136 -4.13 -5.69 20.14
C ALA A 136 -3.42 -6.98 20.61
N GLU A 137 -2.36 -6.87 21.41
CA GLU A 137 -1.69 -8.03 22.02
C GLU A 137 -2.58 -8.77 23.03
N LYS A 138 -3.35 -8.05 23.85
CA LYS A 138 -4.32 -8.66 24.77
C LYS A 138 -5.42 -9.42 24.04
N ILE A 139 -5.96 -8.85 22.97
CA ILE A 139 -6.99 -9.48 22.13
C ILE A 139 -6.44 -10.79 21.54
N LYS A 140 -5.20 -10.77 21.03
CA LYS A 140 -4.52 -11.94 20.51
C LYS A 140 -4.27 -13.00 21.61
N ALA A 141 -3.83 -12.58 22.80
CA ALA A 141 -3.60 -13.48 23.94
C ALA A 141 -4.90 -14.13 24.45
N ALA A 142 -6.04 -13.46 24.36
CA ALA A 142 -7.35 -14.01 24.66
C ALA A 142 -7.81 -15.10 23.66
N GLY A 143 -7.10 -15.23 22.51
CA GLY A 143 -7.38 -16.23 21.48
C GLY A 143 -8.44 -15.79 20.49
N ILE A 144 -8.73 -14.49 20.38
CA ILE A 144 -9.63 -13.92 19.38
C ILE A 144 -8.86 -13.81 18.06
N THR A 145 -9.36 -14.45 17.01
CA THR A 145 -8.76 -14.49 15.67
C THR A 145 -9.46 -13.58 14.68
N GLU A 146 -10.68 -13.17 14.98
CA GLU A 146 -11.51 -12.33 14.14
C GLU A 146 -12.21 -11.27 15.00
N LEU A 147 -12.28 -10.05 14.51
CA LEU A 147 -12.94 -8.94 15.21
C LEU A 147 -13.63 -8.03 14.20
N GLU A 148 -14.81 -7.57 14.57
CA GLU A 148 -15.54 -6.57 13.79
C GLU A 148 -15.11 -5.17 14.20
N ILE A 149 -14.52 -4.45 13.23
CA ILE A 149 -14.00 -3.08 13.42
C ILE A 149 -14.79 -2.07 12.61
N ARG A 150 -14.77 -0.82 13.06
CA ARG A 150 -15.31 0.30 12.29
C ARG A 150 -14.44 0.60 11.08
N SER A 151 -15.08 0.95 9.96
CA SER A 151 -14.41 1.26 8.71
C SER A 151 -15.03 2.46 8.01
N VAL A 152 -14.24 3.13 7.19
CA VAL A 152 -14.73 4.19 6.30
C VAL A 152 -15.75 3.67 5.27
N MET A 153 -15.68 2.38 4.93
CA MET A 153 -16.59 1.75 3.95
C MET A 153 -18.01 1.58 4.48
N THR A 154 -18.16 1.45 5.80
CA THR A 154 -19.46 1.30 6.48
C THR A 154 -19.86 2.55 7.24
N CYS A 155 -19.16 3.67 7.02
CA CYS A 155 -19.44 4.93 7.67
C CYS A 155 -20.80 5.49 7.23
N ARG A 156 -21.62 5.93 8.21
CA ARG A 156 -22.94 6.51 7.97
C ARG A 156 -22.97 8.04 7.94
N ALA A 157 -21.81 8.67 7.91
CA ALA A 157 -21.71 10.12 7.76
C ALA A 157 -22.35 10.58 6.44
N HIS A 158 -23.15 11.64 6.48
CA HIS A 158 -23.85 12.14 5.28
C HIS A 158 -22.90 12.68 4.22
N VAL A 159 -21.81 13.31 4.65
CA VAL A 159 -20.77 13.87 3.78
C VAL A 159 -19.43 13.62 4.44
N GLY A 160 -18.46 13.12 3.69
CA GLY A 160 -17.15 12.79 4.23
C GLY A 160 -17.15 11.52 5.08
N VAL A 161 -16.38 11.51 6.15
CA VAL A 161 -16.21 10.37 7.07
C VAL A 161 -16.18 10.87 8.51
N CYS A 162 -16.52 10.02 9.48
CA CYS A 162 -16.35 10.35 10.90
C CYS A 162 -14.95 9.91 11.41
N ALA A 163 -14.50 10.54 12.49
CA ALA A 163 -13.19 10.29 13.07
C ALA A 163 -13.03 8.84 13.56
N ARG A 164 -14.06 8.27 14.19
CA ARG A 164 -14.00 6.89 14.70
C ARG A 164 -13.95 5.83 13.59
N CYS A 165 -14.63 6.04 12.46
CA CYS A 165 -14.57 5.12 11.32
C CYS A 165 -13.23 5.20 10.59
N TYR A 166 -12.60 6.36 10.59
CA TYR A 166 -11.27 6.53 10.04
C TYR A 166 -10.19 5.97 10.96
N GLY A 167 -10.23 6.32 12.26
CA GLY A 167 -9.31 5.85 13.29
C GLY A 167 -8.09 6.76 13.48
N SER A 168 -6.90 6.18 13.54
CA SER A 168 -5.68 6.92 13.84
C SER A 168 -5.17 7.75 12.68
N ASN A 169 -4.63 8.92 12.99
CA ASN A 169 -3.83 9.71 12.08
C ASN A 169 -2.42 9.10 11.96
N MET A 170 -1.98 8.85 10.74
CA MET A 170 -0.70 8.19 10.43
C MET A 170 0.53 8.99 10.89
N SER A 171 0.41 10.31 11.11
CA SER A 171 1.55 11.16 11.47
C SER A 171 1.90 11.13 12.95
N ASN A 172 0.88 10.99 13.83
CA ASN A 172 1.06 11.08 15.28
C ASN A 172 0.46 9.92 16.07
N GLY A 173 -0.20 8.95 15.39
CA GLY A 173 -0.84 7.80 16.02
C GLY A 173 -2.06 8.12 16.92
N GLN A 174 -2.51 9.37 16.94
CA GLN A 174 -3.70 9.79 17.70
C GLN A 174 -4.95 9.73 16.83
N CYS A 175 -6.12 9.75 17.44
CA CYS A 175 -7.37 9.84 16.70
C CYS A 175 -7.36 11.09 15.80
N VAL A 176 -7.82 10.91 14.57
CA VAL A 176 -7.92 12.00 13.59
C VAL A 176 -8.87 13.08 14.08
N LYS A 177 -8.56 14.35 13.78
CA LYS A 177 -9.38 15.50 14.16
C LYS A 177 -10.40 15.85 13.10
N VAL A 178 -11.52 16.40 13.53
CA VAL A 178 -12.52 16.97 12.62
C VAL A 178 -11.90 18.11 11.80
N GLY A 179 -12.16 18.12 10.49
CA GLY A 179 -11.60 19.06 9.52
C GLY A 179 -10.38 18.54 8.74
N GLU A 180 -9.85 17.36 9.06
CA GLU A 180 -8.70 16.78 8.36
C GLU A 180 -9.11 16.21 6.99
N SER A 181 -8.36 16.58 5.94
CA SER A 181 -8.61 16.18 4.54
C SER A 181 -7.99 14.82 4.22
N VAL A 182 -8.56 13.77 4.78
CA VAL A 182 -8.04 12.40 4.65
C VAL A 182 -8.06 11.86 3.22
N GLY A 183 -8.99 12.32 2.40
CA GLY A 183 -9.08 11.93 0.99
C GLY A 183 -7.87 12.41 0.18
N ILE A 184 -7.41 13.63 0.39
CA ILE A 184 -6.21 14.16 -0.27
C ILE A 184 -4.97 13.37 0.18
N ILE A 185 -4.85 13.07 1.47
CA ILE A 185 -3.75 12.26 2.01
C ILE A 185 -3.73 10.88 1.36
N ALA A 186 -4.89 10.24 1.24
CA ALA A 186 -5.01 8.94 0.57
C ALA A 186 -4.61 9.02 -0.92
N ALA A 187 -5.08 10.03 -1.66
CA ALA A 187 -4.74 10.22 -3.06
C ALA A 187 -3.24 10.45 -3.28
N GLN A 188 -2.60 11.24 -2.42
CA GLN A 188 -1.16 11.47 -2.45
C GLN A 188 -0.37 10.21 -2.11
N SER A 189 -0.81 9.44 -1.12
CA SER A 189 -0.18 8.17 -0.73
C SER A 189 -0.25 7.10 -1.83
N ILE A 190 -1.28 7.13 -2.69
CA ILE A 190 -1.40 6.27 -3.87
C ILE A 190 -0.55 6.80 -5.03
N GLY A 191 -0.53 8.13 -5.22
CA GLY A 191 0.15 8.76 -6.34
C GLY A 191 1.68 8.78 -6.21
N GLU A 192 2.21 8.94 -5.02
CA GLU A 192 3.65 8.98 -4.76
C GLU A 192 4.37 7.70 -5.22
N PRO A 193 4.00 6.48 -4.76
CA PRO A 193 4.65 5.26 -5.25
C PRO A 193 4.39 5.01 -6.74
N GLY A 194 3.28 5.49 -7.31
CA GLY A 194 3.03 5.45 -8.75
C GLY A 194 4.14 6.15 -9.53
N THR A 195 4.55 7.34 -9.11
CA THR A 195 5.67 8.07 -9.71
C THR A 195 7.00 7.35 -9.52
N GLN A 196 7.28 6.80 -8.34
CA GLN A 196 8.51 6.02 -8.10
C GLN A 196 8.57 4.72 -8.91
N LEU A 197 7.47 4.01 -9.05
CA LEU A 197 7.39 2.79 -9.87
C LEU A 197 7.61 3.09 -11.37
N THR A 198 7.15 4.24 -11.85
CA THR A 198 7.42 4.65 -13.24
C THR A 198 8.89 5.03 -13.45
N MET A 199 9.58 5.54 -12.43
CA MET A 199 11.01 5.83 -12.46
C MET A 199 11.87 4.56 -12.40
N ARG A 200 11.36 3.45 -11.86
CA ARG A 200 12.02 2.15 -11.96
C ARG A 200 11.74 1.57 -13.34
N THR A 201 12.70 1.70 -14.23
CA THR A 201 12.71 0.93 -15.47
C THR A 201 12.79 -0.55 -15.08
N PHE A 202 11.73 -1.29 -15.33
CA PHE A 202 11.82 -2.74 -15.30
C PHE A 202 12.77 -3.13 -16.45
N HIS A 203 14.00 -3.36 -16.12
CA HIS A 203 14.91 -4.06 -16.99
C HIS A 203 14.43 -5.51 -17.07
N ILE A 204 13.50 -5.76 -17.98
CA ILE A 204 13.20 -7.13 -18.39
C ILE A 204 14.37 -7.54 -19.28
N GLY A 205 15.26 -8.26 -18.70
CA GLY A 205 16.41 -8.82 -19.32
C GLY A 205 16.99 -9.88 -18.43
#